data_5c1439160bed14da028f2034d3fcc26a
#
_entry.id   5c1439160bed14da028f2034d3fcc26a
#
_cell.length_a   1.000
_cell.length_b   1.000
_cell.length_c   1.000
_cell.angle_alpha   90.00
_cell.angle_beta   90.00
_cell.angle_gamma   90.00
#
_symmetry.space_group_name_H-M   'P 1'
#
loop_
_entity.id
_entity.type
_entity.pdbx_description
1 polymer ?
#
loop_
_entity_poly.entity_id
_entity_poly.type
_entity_poly.pdbx_seq_one_letter_code
_entity_poly.pdbx_strand_id
1 'polypeptide(L)'
;MKKQNLYKYLFLISLFYPLNSAKADDSNCYSNQYVGTVGASGTVCANMLIVDRDLLDEGIANGAVGSDFQITKDGITYNFGDTGNKIFTGQIKNFSSLFKDQTNFNADIGYWNTSRATTMSRMFMNASSFNQDISNWELNNVTNINGMFQDSLVFNQDISSWNISKVTRLNSTFRGAAAFNQNLNSWDVSNVTRLDRTFLKAINFNSDLNSWDVSKVVSMHRTFAGAKTFNGNISSWNTESLRSLRRTFDGARAFNKDISNWDVAEVTNFTRTFKNAGEFDQNLTSWNVEHYAQTPILFAPI
;
A
#
# COMPACT_ATOMS: atom_id res chain seq x y z
N MET A 1 37.55 62.57 57.32
CA MET A 1 38.45 61.95 56.35
C MET A 1 38.16 60.48 56.30
N LYS A 2 37.41 59.97 55.35
CA LYS A 2 37.41 58.60 54.88
C LYS A 2 36.47 58.56 53.67
N LYS A 3 37.02 58.36 52.48
CA LYS A 3 36.28 58.13 51.23
C LYS A 3 35.62 56.79 51.27
N GLN A 4 34.32 56.72 51.14
CA GLN A 4 33.59 55.54 50.87
C GLN A 4 33.39 55.34 49.37
N ASN A 5 33.93 54.30 48.83
CA ASN A 5 33.71 53.80 47.45
C ASN A 5 32.33 53.21 47.33
N LEU A 6 31.52 53.79 46.46
CA LEU A 6 30.21 53.27 46.08
C LEU A 6 30.40 52.35 44.86
N TYR A 7 30.38 51.04 45.07
CA TYR A 7 30.31 50.06 43.98
C TYR A 7 28.87 50.02 43.45
N LYS A 8 28.70 50.53 42.24
CA LYS A 8 27.45 50.33 41.44
C LYS A 8 27.44 48.92 40.92
N TYR A 9 26.54 48.10 41.46
CA TYR A 9 26.14 46.82 40.79
C TYR A 9 25.34 47.14 39.56
N LEU A 10 25.94 46.96 38.37
CA LEU A 10 25.21 46.83 37.12
C LEU A 10 24.62 45.41 37.06
N PHE A 11 23.33 45.26 37.31
CA PHE A 11 22.58 44.08 36.93
C PHE A 11 22.43 44.10 35.41
N LEU A 12 23.24 43.27 34.70
CA LEU A 12 22.97 42.88 33.32
C LEU A 12 21.80 41.90 33.37
N ILE A 13 20.59 42.42 33.10
CA ILE A 13 19.45 41.59 32.73
C ILE A 13 19.74 41.08 31.31
N SER A 14 20.32 39.90 31.19
CA SER A 14 20.31 39.16 29.94
C SER A 14 18.88 38.75 29.66
N LEU A 15 18.20 39.54 28.82
CA LEU A 15 16.99 39.09 28.17
C LEU A 15 17.32 37.88 27.31
N PHE A 16 17.10 36.68 27.88
CA PHE A 16 16.94 35.47 27.09
C PHE A 16 15.63 35.62 26.30
N TYR A 17 15.70 36.25 25.14
CA TYR A 17 14.76 35.95 24.09
C TYR A 17 15.04 34.51 23.69
N PRO A 18 14.05 33.58 23.76
CA PRO A 18 14.20 32.33 23.07
C PRO A 18 14.45 32.71 21.61
N LEU A 19 15.63 32.39 21.11
CA LEU A 19 15.85 32.31 19.68
C LEU A 19 14.80 31.31 19.19
N ASN A 20 13.65 31.82 18.72
CA ASN A 20 12.82 31.07 17.80
C ASN A 20 13.77 30.74 16.65
N SER A 21 14.36 29.53 16.68
CA SER A 21 15.01 28.98 15.51
C SER A 21 13.91 28.97 14.46
N ALA A 22 13.97 29.91 13.53
CA ALA A 22 13.09 29.89 12.38
C ALA A 22 13.18 28.46 11.84
N LYS A 23 12.04 27.74 11.83
CA LYS A 23 12.00 26.38 11.29
C LYS A 23 12.56 26.49 9.87
N ALA A 24 13.60 25.72 9.58
CA ALA A 24 14.23 25.79 8.26
C ALA A 24 13.16 25.59 7.19
N ASP A 25 13.25 26.34 6.11
CA ASP A 25 12.27 26.29 5.02
C ASP A 25 12.42 24.97 4.25
N ASP A 26 11.43 24.09 4.42
CA ASP A 26 11.39 22.79 3.73
C ASP A 26 11.06 22.91 2.23
N SER A 27 10.71 24.10 1.72
CA SER A 27 10.29 24.28 0.32
C SER A 27 11.33 23.78 -0.68
N ASN A 28 12.61 23.91 -0.36
CA ASN A 28 13.70 23.44 -1.19
C ASN A 28 13.73 21.92 -1.33
N CYS A 29 13.33 21.18 -0.30
CA CYS A 29 13.24 19.72 -0.36
C CYS A 29 12.22 19.22 -1.39
N TYR A 30 11.22 20.05 -1.69
CA TYR A 30 10.12 19.72 -2.59
C TYR A 30 10.19 20.41 -3.95
N SER A 31 11.29 21.09 -4.25
CA SER A 31 11.49 21.83 -5.50
C SER A 31 12.39 21.06 -6.46
N ASN A 32 11.96 20.91 -7.72
CA ASN A 32 12.76 20.26 -8.78
C ASN A 32 14.10 20.96 -9.03
N GLN A 33 14.24 22.24 -8.64
CA GLN A 33 15.48 22.99 -8.76
C GLN A 33 16.64 22.38 -7.95
N TYR A 34 16.32 21.67 -6.86
CA TYR A 34 17.30 21.09 -5.94
C TYR A 34 17.50 19.57 -6.13
N VAL A 35 16.90 18.98 -7.16
CA VAL A 35 17.16 17.57 -7.51
C VAL A 35 18.67 17.37 -7.78
N GLY A 36 19.22 16.31 -7.23
CA GLY A 36 20.65 16.01 -7.31
C GLY A 36 21.53 16.84 -6.36
N THR A 37 20.93 17.61 -5.43
CA THR A 37 21.66 18.31 -4.34
C THR A 37 21.35 17.70 -2.97
N VAL A 38 22.20 17.97 -1.99
CA VAL A 38 22.00 17.52 -0.61
C VAL A 38 21.19 18.58 0.15
N GLY A 39 20.18 18.12 0.89
CA GLY A 39 19.30 18.98 1.65
C GLY A 39 20.02 19.75 2.76
N ALA A 40 19.61 21.00 2.99
CA ALA A 40 20.21 21.87 4.00
C ALA A 40 19.91 21.39 5.43
N SER A 41 20.82 21.64 6.35
CA SER A 41 20.65 21.34 7.78
C SER A 41 19.39 22.01 8.34
N GLY A 42 18.65 21.29 9.17
CA GLY A 42 17.40 21.75 9.80
C GLY A 42 16.15 21.58 8.95
N THR A 43 16.25 21.09 7.71
CA THR A 43 15.10 20.75 6.85
C THR A 43 14.73 19.25 6.97
N VAL A 44 13.54 18.88 6.47
CA VAL A 44 13.09 17.47 6.44
C VAL A 44 13.95 16.58 5.55
N CYS A 45 14.76 17.15 4.65
CA CYS A 45 15.70 16.43 3.79
C CYS A 45 17.17 16.62 4.18
N ALA A 46 17.43 17.08 5.43
CA ALA A 46 18.78 17.37 5.90
C ALA A 46 19.75 16.22 5.66
N ASN A 47 20.88 16.51 5.01
CA ASN A 47 21.94 15.55 4.68
C ASN A 47 21.51 14.39 3.76
N MET A 48 20.33 14.48 3.11
CA MET A 48 19.85 13.49 2.14
C MET A 48 20.01 14.02 0.73
N LEU A 49 20.34 13.15 -0.23
CA LEU A 49 20.28 13.50 -1.65
C LEU A 49 18.82 13.67 -2.07
N ILE A 50 18.44 14.84 -2.55
CA ILE A 50 17.09 15.08 -3.07
C ILE A 50 16.98 14.42 -4.45
N VAL A 51 16.04 13.48 -4.59
CA VAL A 51 15.88 12.69 -5.83
C VAL A 51 14.50 12.89 -6.44
N ASP A 52 14.45 12.82 -7.76
CA ASP A 52 13.23 12.65 -8.53
C ASP A 52 13.09 11.20 -9.03
N ARG A 53 12.13 10.98 -9.90
CA ARG A 53 11.87 9.67 -10.47
C ARG A 53 13.01 9.21 -11.38
N ASP A 54 13.61 10.10 -12.15
CA ASP A 54 14.65 9.76 -13.12
C ASP A 54 15.92 9.28 -12.40
N LEU A 55 16.33 9.97 -11.32
CA LEU A 55 17.44 9.53 -10.46
C LEU A 55 17.17 8.19 -9.78
N LEU A 56 15.92 7.92 -9.35
CA LEU A 56 15.58 6.61 -8.79
C LEU A 56 15.66 5.50 -9.86
N ASP A 57 15.18 5.75 -11.07
CA ASP A 57 15.24 4.78 -12.17
C ASP A 57 16.70 4.48 -12.55
N GLU A 58 17.58 5.50 -12.54
CA GLU A 58 19.03 5.32 -12.73
C GLU A 58 19.64 4.42 -11.64
N GLY A 59 19.33 4.70 -10.36
CA GLY A 59 19.81 3.90 -9.24
C GLY A 59 19.33 2.45 -9.29
N ILE A 60 18.11 2.21 -9.78
CA ILE A 60 17.57 0.86 -9.98
C ILE A 60 18.29 0.15 -11.13
N ALA A 61 18.52 0.84 -12.25
CA ALA A 61 19.23 0.26 -13.38
C ALA A 61 20.66 -0.15 -13.01
N ASN A 62 21.35 0.64 -12.18
CA ASN A 62 22.67 0.33 -11.66
C ASN A 62 22.65 -0.82 -10.65
N GLY A 63 21.62 -0.94 -9.80
CA GLY A 63 21.43 -1.99 -8.79
C GLY A 63 20.96 -3.34 -9.35
N ALA A 64 20.44 -3.36 -10.59
CA ALA A 64 19.98 -4.62 -11.21
C ALA A 64 21.11 -5.63 -11.45
N VAL A 65 22.37 -5.22 -11.37
CA VAL A 65 23.57 -6.07 -11.53
C VAL A 65 24.12 -6.57 -10.18
N GLY A 66 23.61 -6.03 -9.04
CA GLY A 66 24.00 -6.40 -7.68
C GLY A 66 22.85 -6.15 -6.71
N SER A 67 23.03 -6.46 -5.42
CA SER A 67 22.01 -6.19 -4.38
C SER A 67 21.93 -4.72 -3.95
N ASP A 68 22.78 -3.85 -4.49
CA ASP A 68 23.04 -2.51 -3.97
C ASP A 68 22.30 -1.46 -4.81
N PHE A 69 21.04 -1.22 -4.48
CA PHE A 69 20.25 -0.13 -5.03
C PHE A 69 20.75 1.19 -4.48
N GLN A 70 21.49 1.95 -5.31
CA GLN A 70 22.19 3.16 -4.90
C GLN A 70 22.37 4.16 -6.06
N ILE A 71 22.57 5.43 -5.70
CA ILE A 71 22.91 6.51 -6.62
C ILE A 71 24.29 7.03 -6.23
N THR A 72 25.21 7.19 -7.20
CA THR A 72 26.50 7.86 -6.97
C THR A 72 26.44 9.26 -7.57
N LYS A 73 26.62 10.29 -6.74
CA LYS A 73 26.62 11.70 -7.14
C LYS A 73 27.83 12.39 -6.54
N ASP A 74 28.62 13.06 -7.38
CA ASP A 74 29.83 13.79 -6.98
C ASP A 74 30.81 12.94 -6.14
N GLY A 75 30.95 11.65 -6.47
CA GLY A 75 31.79 10.69 -5.76
C GLY A 75 31.23 10.16 -4.45
N ILE A 76 30.03 10.53 -4.06
CA ILE A 76 29.33 10.07 -2.85
C ILE A 76 28.26 9.07 -3.26
N THR A 77 28.20 7.92 -2.58
CA THR A 77 27.17 6.91 -2.76
C THR A 77 26.04 7.09 -1.77
N TYR A 78 24.79 7.13 -2.27
CA TYR A 78 23.55 7.25 -1.53
C TYR A 78 22.74 5.96 -1.70
N ASN A 79 22.45 5.30 -0.59
CA ASN A 79 21.73 4.02 -0.60
C ASN A 79 20.20 4.23 -0.57
N PHE A 80 19.46 3.32 -1.21
CA PHE A 80 18.00 3.32 -1.11
C PHE A 80 17.54 2.86 0.29
N GLY A 81 18.29 1.97 0.93
CA GLY A 81 18.02 1.51 2.29
C GLY A 81 18.44 2.50 3.38
N ASP A 82 18.12 2.17 4.63
CA ASP A 82 18.39 3.01 5.82
C ASP A 82 19.84 2.91 6.33
N THR A 83 20.81 2.66 5.45
CA THR A 83 22.23 2.57 5.80
C THR A 83 23.05 3.57 5.01
N GLY A 84 24.01 4.24 5.69
CA GLY A 84 24.89 5.20 5.04
C GLY A 84 24.19 6.52 4.64
N ASN A 85 24.60 7.07 3.49
CA ASN A 85 23.99 8.30 2.96
C ASN A 85 22.62 7.98 2.37
N LYS A 86 21.61 8.75 2.76
CA LYS A 86 20.19 8.55 2.41
C LYS A 86 19.74 9.41 1.24
N ILE A 87 18.61 9.03 0.66
CA ILE A 87 17.91 9.81 -0.35
C ILE A 87 16.61 10.40 0.22
N PHE A 88 16.18 11.57 -0.30
CA PHE A 88 14.90 12.18 0.03
C PHE A 88 13.94 12.04 -1.14
N THR A 89 12.82 11.37 -0.94
CA THR A 89 11.82 11.01 -1.97
C THR A 89 10.58 11.89 -1.96
N GLY A 90 10.49 12.86 -1.04
CA GLY A 90 9.26 13.61 -0.75
C GLY A 90 8.69 14.44 -1.90
N GLN A 91 9.42 14.66 -2.99
CA GLN A 91 8.88 15.33 -4.16
C GLN A 91 8.28 14.37 -5.20
N ILE A 92 8.47 13.07 -5.02
CA ILE A 92 8.01 12.07 -5.99
C ILE A 92 6.51 11.85 -5.85
N LYS A 93 5.78 12.00 -6.94
CA LYS A 93 4.33 11.77 -7.00
C LYS A 93 4.00 10.40 -7.61
N ASN A 94 4.84 9.90 -8.49
CA ASN A 94 4.62 8.66 -9.22
C ASN A 94 5.67 7.61 -8.85
N PHE A 95 5.26 6.64 -8.04
CA PHE A 95 6.07 5.47 -7.70
C PHE A 95 5.69 4.22 -8.51
N SER A 96 4.88 4.37 -9.56
CA SER A 96 4.39 3.22 -10.32
C SER A 96 5.53 2.42 -10.93
N SER A 97 5.49 1.10 -10.75
CA SER A 97 6.45 0.13 -11.28
C SER A 97 7.91 0.35 -10.87
N LEU A 98 8.19 1.12 -9.81
CA LEU A 98 9.55 1.50 -9.43
C LEU A 98 10.45 0.27 -9.21
N PHE A 99 10.00 -0.70 -8.42
CA PHE A 99 10.74 -1.95 -8.15
C PHE A 99 10.11 -3.16 -8.84
N LYS A 100 9.37 -2.92 -9.93
CA LYS A 100 8.77 -4.00 -10.70
C LYS A 100 9.86 -4.92 -11.26
N ASP A 101 9.65 -6.23 -11.10
CA ASP A 101 10.54 -7.29 -11.57
C ASP A 101 11.93 -7.29 -10.87
N GLN A 102 12.14 -6.47 -9.82
CA GLN A 102 13.37 -6.47 -9.00
C GLN A 102 13.30 -7.59 -7.96
N THR A 103 13.55 -8.83 -8.39
CA THR A 103 13.34 -10.04 -7.58
C THR A 103 14.20 -10.09 -6.32
N ASN A 104 15.35 -9.43 -6.31
CA ASN A 104 16.30 -9.40 -5.19
C ASN A 104 16.14 -8.14 -4.32
N PHE A 105 15.26 -7.20 -4.69
CA PHE A 105 15.09 -5.97 -3.92
C PHE A 105 14.49 -6.27 -2.54
N ASN A 106 15.22 -5.89 -1.49
CA ASN A 106 14.76 -5.93 -0.09
C ASN A 106 15.47 -4.87 0.78
N ALA A 107 15.79 -3.69 0.21
CA ALA A 107 16.35 -2.59 0.99
C ALA A 107 15.30 -1.99 1.94
N ASP A 108 15.72 -1.60 3.14
CA ASP A 108 14.87 -0.89 4.11
C ASP A 108 14.57 0.54 3.62
N ILE A 109 13.39 0.71 3.08
CA ILE A 109 12.88 1.98 2.55
C ILE A 109 11.74 2.57 3.41
N GLY A 110 11.58 2.06 4.63
CA GLY A 110 10.53 2.53 5.56
C GLY A 110 10.63 4.02 5.89
N TYR A 111 11.83 4.60 5.81
CA TYR A 111 12.07 6.04 6.02
C TYR A 111 11.66 6.95 4.84
N TRP A 112 11.33 6.40 3.68
CA TRP A 112 11.00 7.20 2.50
C TRP A 112 9.80 8.09 2.74
N ASN A 113 9.89 9.35 2.31
CA ASN A 113 8.77 10.28 2.37
C ASN A 113 7.84 10.05 1.17
N THR A 114 6.64 9.56 1.43
CA THR A 114 5.63 9.25 0.42
C THR A 114 4.43 10.21 0.44
N SER A 115 4.49 11.29 1.25
CA SER A 115 3.37 12.20 1.51
C SER A 115 2.76 12.85 0.26
N ARG A 116 3.55 12.99 -0.81
CA ARG A 116 3.09 13.56 -2.10
C ARG A 116 2.76 12.50 -3.16
N ALA A 117 2.89 11.23 -2.83
CA ALA A 117 2.58 10.14 -3.76
C ALA A 117 1.10 10.17 -4.19
N THR A 118 0.85 10.02 -5.49
CA THR A 118 -0.49 9.93 -6.06
C THR A 118 -0.79 8.55 -6.66
N THR A 119 0.25 7.80 -7.00
CA THR A 119 0.13 6.44 -7.52
C THR A 119 1.33 5.58 -7.15
N MET A 120 1.05 4.34 -6.76
CA MET A 120 2.03 3.29 -6.45
C MET A 120 1.70 1.98 -7.21
N SER A 121 1.02 2.12 -8.36
CA SER A 121 0.60 0.98 -9.16
C SER A 121 1.79 0.10 -9.55
N ARG A 122 1.72 -1.20 -9.26
CA ARG A 122 2.74 -2.21 -9.59
C ARG A 122 4.14 -1.92 -9.00
N MET A 123 4.23 -1.10 -7.93
CA MET A 123 5.53 -0.66 -7.39
C MET A 123 6.45 -1.82 -7.04
N PHE A 124 5.91 -2.87 -6.42
CA PHE A 124 6.64 -4.08 -6.04
C PHE A 124 6.18 -5.34 -6.81
N MET A 125 5.57 -5.17 -8.00
CA MET A 125 5.15 -6.32 -8.79
C MET A 125 6.34 -7.22 -9.12
N ASN A 126 6.26 -8.52 -8.78
CA ASN A 126 7.32 -9.52 -8.91
C ASN A 126 8.61 -9.20 -8.09
N ALA A 127 8.57 -8.29 -7.12
CA ALA A 127 9.65 -8.10 -6.16
C ALA A 127 9.60 -9.22 -5.10
N SER A 128 10.02 -10.41 -5.49
CA SER A 128 9.76 -11.66 -4.75
C SER A 128 10.48 -11.75 -3.39
N SER A 129 11.54 -10.95 -3.16
CA SER A 129 12.29 -10.89 -1.90
C SER A 129 11.86 -9.73 -0.99
N PHE A 130 11.01 -8.80 -1.47
CA PHE A 130 10.67 -7.61 -0.71
C PHE A 130 9.77 -7.94 0.49
N ASN A 131 10.25 -7.61 1.70
CA ASN A 131 9.49 -7.76 2.95
C ASN A 131 9.94 -6.75 4.03
N GLN A 132 10.25 -5.50 3.66
CA GLN A 132 10.62 -4.48 4.63
C GLN A 132 9.40 -3.75 5.18
N ASP A 133 9.54 -3.24 6.42
CA ASP A 133 8.50 -2.45 7.07
C ASP A 133 8.29 -1.11 6.36
N ILE A 134 7.08 -0.91 5.86
CA ILE A 134 6.62 0.31 5.19
C ILE A 134 5.35 0.87 5.84
N SER A 135 5.08 0.49 7.10
CA SER A 135 3.90 0.93 7.86
C SER A 135 3.82 2.45 8.03
N ASN A 136 4.98 3.13 8.05
CA ASN A 136 5.09 4.58 8.18
C ASN A 136 4.79 5.36 6.89
N TRP A 137 4.56 4.68 5.77
CA TRP A 137 4.27 5.40 4.52
C TRP A 137 2.91 6.11 4.55
N GLU A 138 2.90 7.33 4.06
CA GLU A 138 1.69 8.14 3.95
C GLU A 138 1.06 7.97 2.56
N LEU A 139 -0.16 7.40 2.52
CA LEU A 139 -0.90 7.19 1.28
C LEU A 139 -2.09 8.16 1.12
N ASN A 140 -2.14 9.24 1.90
CA ASN A 140 -3.25 10.20 1.94
C ASN A 140 -3.65 10.81 0.58
N ASN A 141 -2.76 10.76 -0.41
CA ASN A 141 -2.99 11.30 -1.75
C ASN A 141 -2.98 10.22 -2.84
N VAL A 142 -2.77 8.96 -2.47
CA VAL A 142 -2.70 7.85 -3.42
C VAL A 142 -4.10 7.44 -3.86
N THR A 143 -4.31 7.39 -5.17
CA THR A 143 -5.58 6.98 -5.79
C THR A 143 -5.51 5.61 -6.45
N ASN A 144 -4.31 5.06 -6.66
CA ASN A 144 -4.10 3.83 -7.42
C ASN A 144 -2.94 3.00 -6.85
N ILE A 145 -3.28 1.81 -6.33
CA ILE A 145 -2.33 0.79 -5.86
C ILE A 145 -2.52 -0.54 -6.60
N ASN A 146 -3.07 -0.51 -7.83
CA ASN A 146 -3.27 -1.71 -8.64
C ASN A 146 -1.99 -2.53 -8.77
N GLY A 147 -2.06 -3.80 -8.39
CA GLY A 147 -0.95 -4.74 -8.52
C GLY A 147 0.29 -4.36 -7.71
N MET A 148 0.16 -3.51 -6.68
CA MET A 148 1.31 -2.99 -5.92
C MET A 148 2.21 -4.11 -5.40
N PHE A 149 1.64 -5.18 -4.87
CA PHE A 149 2.33 -6.37 -4.35
C PHE A 149 2.03 -7.62 -5.16
N GLN A 150 1.65 -7.45 -6.43
CA GLN A 150 1.38 -8.61 -7.28
C GLN A 150 2.62 -9.48 -7.40
N ASP A 151 2.46 -10.77 -7.07
CA ASP A 151 3.52 -11.79 -7.10
C ASP A 151 4.76 -11.43 -6.23
N SER A 152 4.60 -10.58 -5.19
CA SER A 152 5.57 -10.35 -4.11
C SER A 152 5.44 -11.48 -3.08
N LEU A 153 6.18 -12.55 -3.30
CA LEU A 153 5.89 -13.87 -2.69
C LEU A 153 6.04 -13.89 -1.17
N VAL A 154 6.97 -13.10 -0.61
CA VAL A 154 7.31 -13.09 0.82
C VAL A 154 6.75 -11.90 1.57
N PHE A 155 6.16 -10.91 0.87
CA PHE A 155 5.65 -9.70 1.52
C PHE A 155 4.55 -10.02 2.51
N ASN A 156 4.75 -9.65 3.78
CA ASN A 156 3.79 -9.86 4.86
C ASN A 156 3.93 -8.81 5.98
N GLN A 157 4.23 -7.55 5.65
CA GLN A 157 4.33 -6.48 6.64
C GLN A 157 2.95 -5.89 6.96
N ASP A 158 2.81 -5.41 8.20
CA ASP A 158 1.59 -4.74 8.65
C ASP A 158 1.44 -3.38 7.98
N ILE A 159 0.39 -3.25 7.19
CA ILE A 159 0.01 -2.03 6.48
C ILE A 159 -1.41 -1.57 6.85
N SER A 160 -1.91 -2.03 7.98
CA SER A 160 -3.26 -1.69 8.49
C SER A 160 -3.43 -0.20 8.79
N SER A 161 -2.32 0.51 9.07
CA SER A 161 -2.29 1.95 9.34
C SER A 161 -2.46 2.84 8.10
N TRP A 162 -2.34 2.28 6.89
CA TRP A 162 -2.40 3.08 5.68
C TRP A 162 -3.77 3.72 5.47
N ASN A 163 -3.79 5.04 5.28
CA ASN A 163 -4.98 5.73 4.83
C ASN A 163 -5.13 5.61 3.31
N ILE A 164 -6.03 4.72 2.88
CA ILE A 164 -6.33 4.47 1.47
C ILE A 164 -7.68 5.04 1.03
N SER A 165 -8.28 5.93 1.79
CA SER A 165 -9.62 6.48 1.53
C SER A 165 -9.80 7.12 0.15
N LYS A 166 -8.71 7.55 -0.52
CA LYS A 166 -8.74 8.06 -1.89
C LYS A 166 -8.51 7.00 -2.97
N VAL A 167 -8.21 5.76 -2.57
CA VAL A 167 -7.96 4.70 -3.55
C VAL A 167 -9.28 4.26 -4.21
N THR A 168 -9.28 4.25 -5.52
CA THR A 168 -10.45 3.83 -6.32
C THR A 168 -10.25 2.46 -6.98
N ARG A 169 -9.02 1.92 -6.95
CA ARG A 169 -8.65 0.67 -7.63
C ARG A 169 -7.72 -0.18 -6.78
N LEU A 170 -8.19 -1.38 -6.44
CA LEU A 170 -7.42 -2.42 -5.73
C LEU A 170 -7.11 -3.64 -6.61
N ASN A 171 -7.31 -3.54 -7.93
CA ASN A 171 -7.21 -4.71 -8.81
C ASN A 171 -5.82 -5.36 -8.70
N SER A 172 -5.79 -6.65 -8.44
CA SER A 172 -4.55 -7.44 -8.36
C SER A 172 -3.56 -6.98 -7.27
N THR A 173 -3.93 -6.15 -6.30
CA THR A 173 -2.99 -5.56 -5.33
C THR A 173 -2.16 -6.62 -4.61
N PHE A 174 -2.78 -7.71 -4.17
CA PHE A 174 -2.13 -8.85 -3.50
C PHE A 174 -2.20 -10.14 -4.32
N ARG A 175 -2.42 -10.03 -5.64
CA ARG A 175 -2.43 -11.22 -6.49
C ARG A 175 -1.11 -11.96 -6.36
N GLY A 176 -1.17 -13.26 -6.00
CA GLY A 176 0.03 -14.10 -5.88
C GLY A 176 0.97 -13.73 -4.71
N ALA A 177 0.61 -12.79 -3.84
CA ALA A 177 1.33 -12.49 -2.61
C ALA A 177 1.14 -13.64 -1.62
N ALA A 178 1.95 -14.69 -1.78
CA ALA A 178 1.71 -15.98 -1.16
C ALA A 178 1.80 -15.94 0.38
N ALA A 179 2.72 -15.15 0.94
CA ALA A 179 2.89 -15.03 2.39
C ALA A 179 1.91 -14.05 3.04
N PHE A 180 1.25 -13.17 2.26
CA PHE A 180 0.48 -12.06 2.81
C PHE A 180 -0.74 -12.53 3.60
N ASN A 181 -0.82 -12.14 4.88
CA ASN A 181 -1.94 -12.44 5.78
C ASN A 181 -2.10 -11.36 6.88
N GLN A 182 -1.96 -10.08 6.53
CA GLN A 182 -2.13 -8.99 7.50
C GLN A 182 -3.58 -8.52 7.59
N ASN A 183 -3.92 -7.91 8.72
CA ASN A 183 -5.26 -7.39 8.96
C ASN A 183 -5.49 -6.12 8.13
N LEU A 184 -6.46 -6.17 7.23
CA LEU A 184 -6.87 -5.03 6.39
C LEU A 184 -8.27 -4.52 6.73
N ASN A 185 -8.86 -4.98 7.83
CA ASN A 185 -10.25 -4.65 8.17
C ASN A 185 -10.47 -3.16 8.47
N SER A 186 -9.40 -2.42 8.80
CA SER A 186 -9.41 -0.96 9.03
C SER A 186 -9.36 -0.12 7.75
N TRP A 187 -9.10 -0.74 6.60
CA TRP A 187 -8.99 0.01 5.35
C TRP A 187 -10.34 0.60 4.91
N ASP A 188 -10.38 1.91 4.67
CA ASP A 188 -11.52 2.57 4.02
C ASP A 188 -11.49 2.30 2.51
N VAL A 189 -12.35 1.38 2.07
CA VAL A 189 -12.51 1.00 0.65
C VAL A 189 -13.77 1.58 0.01
N SER A 190 -14.45 2.52 0.68
CA SER A 190 -15.74 3.10 0.27
C SER A 190 -15.72 3.79 -1.11
N ASN A 191 -14.54 4.10 -1.64
CA ASN A 191 -14.36 4.65 -2.99
C ASN A 191 -13.91 3.61 -4.03
N VAL A 192 -13.75 2.35 -3.63
CA VAL A 192 -13.34 1.27 -4.54
C VAL A 192 -14.53 0.77 -5.34
N THR A 193 -14.39 0.68 -6.65
CA THR A 193 -15.44 0.18 -7.55
C THR A 193 -15.18 -1.22 -8.09
N ARG A 194 -13.96 -1.74 -7.97
CA ARG A 194 -13.59 -3.07 -8.45
C ARG A 194 -12.55 -3.73 -7.53
N LEU A 195 -12.83 -5.00 -7.18
CA LEU A 195 -11.93 -5.85 -6.41
C LEU A 195 -11.32 -6.98 -7.28
N ASP A 196 -11.28 -6.79 -8.61
CA ASP A 196 -10.87 -7.84 -9.52
C ASP A 196 -9.48 -8.37 -9.19
N ARG A 197 -9.36 -9.67 -8.92
CA ARG A 197 -8.11 -10.38 -8.63
C ARG A 197 -7.34 -9.85 -7.41
N THR A 198 -7.95 -9.09 -6.50
CA THR A 198 -7.24 -8.45 -5.37
C THR A 198 -6.42 -9.45 -4.58
N PHE A 199 -6.99 -10.61 -4.23
CA PHE A 199 -6.34 -11.70 -3.50
C PHE A 199 -6.21 -12.99 -4.32
N LEU A 200 -6.24 -12.87 -5.67
CA LEU A 200 -6.08 -14.04 -6.55
C LEU A 200 -4.77 -14.79 -6.21
N LYS A 201 -4.87 -16.05 -5.77
CA LYS A 201 -3.71 -16.87 -5.36
C LYS A 201 -2.90 -16.31 -4.18
N ALA A 202 -3.44 -15.42 -3.35
CA ALA A 202 -2.90 -15.10 -2.05
C ALA A 202 -3.20 -16.27 -1.10
N ILE A 203 -2.37 -17.32 -1.18
CA ILE A 203 -2.69 -18.66 -0.66
C ILE A 203 -2.83 -18.73 0.86
N ASN A 204 -2.18 -17.81 1.60
CA ASN A 204 -2.23 -17.74 3.07
C ASN A 204 -3.16 -16.64 3.59
N PHE A 205 -3.75 -15.82 2.72
CA PHE A 205 -4.62 -14.73 3.17
C PHE A 205 -5.91 -15.27 3.79
N ASN A 206 -6.18 -14.89 5.05
CA ASN A 206 -7.35 -15.33 5.80
C ASN A 206 -7.85 -14.28 6.82
N SER A 207 -7.61 -13.00 6.56
CA SER A 207 -8.06 -11.93 7.46
C SER A 207 -9.52 -11.58 7.23
N ASP A 208 -10.21 -11.16 8.30
CA ASP A 208 -11.57 -10.62 8.19
C ASP A 208 -11.56 -9.31 7.40
N LEU A 209 -12.61 -9.09 6.61
CA LEU A 209 -12.82 -7.87 5.83
C LEU A 209 -14.25 -7.32 6.05
N ASN A 210 -14.86 -7.67 7.16
CA ASN A 210 -16.28 -7.40 7.42
C ASN A 210 -16.60 -5.90 7.56
N SER A 211 -15.60 -5.06 7.90
CA SER A 211 -15.76 -3.60 7.99
C SER A 211 -15.60 -2.87 6.65
N TRP A 212 -15.27 -3.58 5.55
CA TRP A 212 -15.16 -2.95 4.25
C TRP A 212 -16.52 -2.50 3.72
N ASP A 213 -16.66 -1.23 3.41
CA ASP A 213 -17.79 -0.72 2.63
C ASP A 213 -17.58 -1.02 1.14
N VAL A 214 -18.25 -2.07 0.65
CA VAL A 214 -18.18 -2.50 -0.75
C VAL A 214 -19.41 -2.08 -1.57
N SER A 215 -20.23 -1.17 -1.04
CA SER A 215 -21.50 -0.75 -1.66
C SER A 215 -21.34 -0.19 -3.09
N LYS A 216 -20.16 0.33 -3.44
CA LYS A 216 -19.86 0.81 -4.80
C LYS A 216 -19.16 -0.24 -5.68
N VAL A 217 -18.88 -1.44 -5.17
CA VAL A 217 -18.16 -2.46 -5.93
C VAL A 217 -19.07 -3.12 -6.97
N VAL A 218 -18.69 -2.99 -8.23
CA VAL A 218 -19.45 -3.59 -9.35
C VAL A 218 -18.89 -4.93 -9.80
N SER A 219 -17.66 -5.27 -9.45
CA SER A 219 -17.03 -6.52 -9.88
C SER A 219 -16.08 -7.10 -8.84
N MET A 220 -16.25 -8.38 -8.57
CA MET A 220 -15.38 -9.21 -7.72
C MET A 220 -14.74 -10.34 -8.54
N HIS A 221 -14.46 -10.11 -9.83
CA HIS A 221 -13.91 -11.13 -10.71
C HIS A 221 -12.61 -11.71 -10.15
N ARG A 222 -12.64 -13.00 -9.75
CA ARG A 222 -11.50 -13.74 -9.20
C ARG A 222 -10.91 -13.12 -7.92
N THR A 223 -11.68 -12.36 -7.14
CA THR A 223 -11.15 -11.67 -5.95
C THR A 223 -10.40 -12.61 -5.03
N PHE A 224 -10.98 -13.75 -4.68
CA PHE A 224 -10.38 -14.77 -3.81
C PHE A 224 -10.05 -16.06 -4.55
N ALA A 225 -9.99 -16.04 -5.89
CA ALA A 225 -9.74 -17.28 -6.61
C ALA A 225 -8.37 -17.88 -6.25
N GLY A 226 -8.34 -19.12 -5.80
CA GLY A 226 -7.12 -19.79 -5.36
C GLY A 226 -6.50 -19.26 -4.06
N ALA A 227 -7.19 -18.40 -3.31
CA ALA A 227 -6.87 -18.05 -1.92
C ALA A 227 -7.26 -19.22 -1.02
N LYS A 228 -6.39 -20.20 -0.92
CA LYS A 228 -6.72 -21.55 -0.42
C LYS A 228 -7.20 -21.59 1.01
N THR A 229 -6.66 -20.71 1.87
CA THR A 229 -6.97 -20.63 3.31
C THR A 229 -8.04 -19.61 3.64
N PHE A 230 -8.47 -18.80 2.65
CA PHE A 230 -9.41 -17.70 2.91
C PHE A 230 -10.73 -18.24 3.43
N ASN A 231 -11.05 -17.87 4.66
CA ASN A 231 -12.33 -18.03 5.35
C ASN A 231 -12.59 -16.82 6.24
N GLY A 232 -12.12 -15.64 5.84
CA GLY A 232 -12.35 -14.37 6.54
C GLY A 232 -13.82 -13.96 6.47
N ASN A 233 -14.28 -13.23 7.49
CA ASN A 233 -15.64 -12.76 7.54
C ASN A 233 -15.90 -11.62 6.56
N ILE A 234 -16.93 -11.78 5.71
CA ILE A 234 -17.42 -10.84 4.71
C ILE A 234 -18.95 -10.80 4.67
N SER A 235 -19.59 -11.30 5.73
CA SER A 235 -21.05 -11.48 5.78
C SER A 235 -21.81 -10.15 5.78
N SER A 236 -21.23 -9.06 6.30
CA SER A 236 -21.90 -7.74 6.36
C SER A 236 -21.77 -6.91 5.09
N TRP A 237 -21.14 -7.42 4.02
CA TRP A 237 -20.94 -6.64 2.80
C TRP A 237 -22.26 -6.26 2.13
N ASN A 238 -22.45 -4.97 1.87
CA ASN A 238 -23.52 -4.48 1.00
C ASN A 238 -23.12 -4.67 -0.46
N THR A 239 -23.81 -5.58 -1.16
CA THR A 239 -23.47 -5.97 -2.56
C THR A 239 -24.48 -5.47 -3.60
N GLU A 240 -25.31 -4.48 -3.27
CA GLU A 240 -26.37 -3.96 -4.14
C GLU A 240 -25.90 -3.47 -5.54
N SER A 241 -24.66 -2.96 -5.60
CA SER A 241 -24.07 -2.51 -6.88
C SER A 241 -23.42 -3.63 -7.70
N LEU A 242 -23.34 -4.84 -7.16
CA LEU A 242 -22.55 -5.92 -7.73
C LEU A 242 -23.17 -6.43 -9.05
N ARG A 243 -22.31 -6.62 -10.07
CA ARG A 243 -22.68 -7.10 -11.41
C ARG A 243 -21.98 -8.39 -11.80
N SER A 244 -20.86 -8.72 -11.14
CA SER A 244 -20.08 -9.91 -11.48
C SER A 244 -19.45 -10.57 -10.27
N LEU A 245 -19.76 -11.86 -10.10
CA LEU A 245 -19.14 -12.80 -9.16
C LEU A 245 -18.27 -13.83 -9.89
N ARG A 246 -17.94 -13.60 -11.16
CA ARG A 246 -17.22 -14.58 -11.99
C ARG A 246 -15.95 -15.05 -11.29
N ARG A 247 -15.89 -16.36 -10.96
CA ARG A 247 -14.76 -17.03 -10.31
C ARG A 247 -14.32 -16.41 -8.98
N THR A 248 -15.19 -15.72 -8.25
CA THR A 248 -14.82 -15.00 -7.04
C THR A 248 -14.14 -15.90 -6.03
N PHE A 249 -14.66 -17.11 -5.80
CA PHE A 249 -14.15 -18.10 -4.85
C PHE A 249 -13.63 -19.37 -5.56
N ASP A 250 -13.30 -19.31 -6.88
CA ASP A 250 -12.80 -20.48 -7.63
C ASP A 250 -11.51 -21.01 -7.01
N GLY A 251 -11.56 -22.17 -6.34
CA GLY A 251 -10.42 -22.77 -5.63
C GLY A 251 -10.09 -22.13 -4.27
N ALA A 252 -10.97 -21.33 -3.70
CA ALA A 252 -10.92 -20.88 -2.30
C ALA A 252 -11.38 -22.01 -1.39
N ARG A 253 -10.50 -22.98 -1.16
CA ARG A 253 -10.85 -24.31 -0.61
C ARG A 253 -11.49 -24.24 0.77
N ALA A 254 -11.01 -23.34 1.65
CA ALA A 254 -11.47 -23.22 3.02
C ALA A 254 -12.67 -22.28 3.18
N PHE A 255 -13.11 -21.57 2.12
CA PHE A 255 -14.16 -20.59 2.23
C PHE A 255 -15.52 -21.25 2.55
N ASN A 256 -16.09 -20.90 3.71
CA ASN A 256 -17.40 -21.36 4.17
C ASN A 256 -18.11 -20.33 5.06
N LYS A 257 -18.01 -19.01 4.74
CA LYS A 257 -18.74 -17.96 5.46
C LYS A 257 -20.12 -17.80 4.88
N ASP A 258 -21.08 -17.52 5.77
CA ASP A 258 -22.44 -17.19 5.39
C ASP A 258 -22.49 -15.87 4.63
N ILE A 259 -22.95 -15.93 3.39
CA ILE A 259 -23.15 -14.80 2.48
C ILE A 259 -24.57 -14.80 1.90
N SER A 260 -25.50 -15.46 2.60
CA SER A 260 -26.90 -15.58 2.20
C SER A 260 -27.62 -14.23 2.11
N ASN A 261 -27.14 -13.23 2.82
CA ASN A 261 -27.67 -11.86 2.82
C ASN A 261 -27.09 -10.94 1.73
N TRP A 262 -26.18 -11.45 0.89
CA TRP A 262 -25.70 -10.64 -0.24
C TRP A 262 -26.83 -10.38 -1.25
N ASP A 263 -26.99 -9.14 -1.63
CA ASP A 263 -27.84 -8.78 -2.76
C ASP A 263 -27.15 -9.13 -4.07
N VAL A 264 -27.72 -10.06 -4.81
CA VAL A 264 -27.22 -10.54 -6.11
C VAL A 264 -28.21 -10.31 -7.27
N ALA A 265 -29.27 -9.55 -7.01
CA ALA A 265 -30.33 -9.31 -7.99
C ALA A 265 -29.84 -8.70 -9.31
N GLU A 266 -28.77 -7.95 -9.26
CA GLU A 266 -28.17 -7.30 -10.42
C GLU A 266 -26.92 -8.04 -10.96
N VAL A 267 -26.56 -9.19 -10.40
CA VAL A 267 -25.39 -9.95 -10.84
C VAL A 267 -25.71 -10.73 -12.11
N THR A 268 -25.03 -10.40 -13.19
CA THR A 268 -25.22 -11.04 -14.50
C THR A 268 -24.17 -12.12 -14.82
N ASN A 269 -23.14 -12.29 -14.00
CA ASN A 269 -22.11 -13.28 -14.25
C ASN A 269 -21.67 -14.03 -12.98
N PHE A 270 -22.18 -15.25 -12.83
CA PHE A 270 -21.83 -16.18 -11.75
C PHE A 270 -20.86 -17.30 -12.20
N THR A 271 -20.32 -17.24 -13.41
CA THR A 271 -19.51 -18.34 -13.98
C THR A 271 -18.42 -18.78 -13.01
N ARG A 272 -18.48 -20.03 -12.54
CA ARG A 272 -17.49 -20.68 -11.67
C ARG A 272 -17.30 -19.96 -10.31
N THR A 273 -18.31 -19.29 -9.76
CA THR A 273 -18.19 -18.54 -8.50
C THR A 273 -17.57 -19.40 -7.40
N PHE A 274 -18.07 -20.63 -7.17
CA PHE A 274 -17.60 -21.54 -6.13
C PHE A 274 -16.91 -22.80 -6.67
N LYS A 275 -16.44 -22.77 -7.93
CA LYS A 275 -15.75 -23.94 -8.48
C LYS A 275 -14.54 -24.30 -7.62
N ASN A 276 -14.41 -25.56 -7.17
CA ASN A 276 -13.33 -26.05 -6.31
C ASN A 276 -13.23 -25.31 -4.93
N ALA A 277 -14.28 -24.69 -4.46
CA ALA A 277 -14.41 -24.20 -3.07
C ALA A 277 -14.89 -25.36 -2.18
N GLY A 278 -13.97 -26.25 -1.81
CA GLY A 278 -14.28 -27.57 -1.28
C GLY A 278 -15.07 -27.61 0.01
N GLU A 279 -14.92 -26.60 0.89
CA GLU A 279 -15.61 -26.52 2.17
C GLU A 279 -16.93 -25.73 2.08
N PHE A 280 -17.25 -25.12 0.92
CA PHE A 280 -18.41 -24.24 0.81
C PHE A 280 -19.73 -25.03 0.80
N ASP A 281 -20.50 -24.86 1.84
CA ASP A 281 -21.75 -25.58 2.08
C ASP A 281 -22.88 -24.66 2.64
N GLN A 282 -22.83 -23.36 2.36
CA GLN A 282 -23.79 -22.40 2.86
C GLN A 282 -25.09 -22.41 2.04
N ASN A 283 -26.22 -22.20 2.75
CA ASN A 283 -27.52 -22.12 2.12
C ASN A 283 -27.71 -20.74 1.43
N LEU A 284 -27.79 -20.75 0.10
CA LEU A 284 -27.99 -19.54 -0.72
C LEU A 284 -29.37 -19.49 -1.37
N THR A 285 -30.38 -20.13 -0.80
CA THR A 285 -31.76 -20.12 -1.33
C THR A 285 -32.40 -18.71 -1.31
N SER A 286 -31.84 -17.80 -0.48
CA SER A 286 -32.25 -16.38 -0.44
C SER A 286 -31.77 -15.55 -1.64
N TRP A 287 -30.77 -16.05 -2.37
CA TRP A 287 -30.25 -15.32 -3.54
C TRP A 287 -31.30 -15.25 -4.66
N ASN A 288 -31.68 -14.03 -5.06
CA ASN A 288 -32.53 -13.83 -6.22
C ASN A 288 -31.69 -13.99 -7.51
N VAL A 289 -31.77 -15.14 -8.14
CA VAL A 289 -31.05 -15.50 -9.37
C VAL A 289 -31.97 -15.83 -10.54
N GLU A 290 -33.26 -15.51 -10.45
CA GLU A 290 -34.29 -15.82 -11.46
C GLU A 290 -33.95 -15.21 -12.83
N HIS A 291 -33.29 -14.06 -12.84
CA HIS A 291 -32.84 -13.37 -14.06
C HIS A 291 -31.63 -14.07 -14.74
N TYR A 292 -30.99 -15.06 -14.08
CA TYR A 292 -29.84 -15.77 -14.61
C TYR A 292 -30.23 -17.11 -15.19
N ALA A 293 -30.38 -17.17 -16.51
CA ALA A 293 -30.90 -18.35 -17.24
C ALA A 293 -30.01 -19.61 -17.18
N GLN A 294 -28.81 -19.56 -16.57
CA GLN A 294 -27.85 -20.68 -16.51
C GLN A 294 -27.63 -21.21 -15.08
N THR A 295 -28.69 -21.36 -14.31
CA THR A 295 -28.68 -21.78 -12.91
C THR A 295 -28.01 -23.14 -12.57
N PRO A 296 -27.82 -24.14 -13.46
CA PRO A 296 -27.25 -25.41 -13.05
C PRO A 296 -25.75 -25.40 -12.75
N ILE A 297 -25.01 -24.33 -13.07
CA ILE A 297 -23.55 -24.28 -12.99
C ILE A 297 -23.04 -23.63 -11.69
N LEU A 298 -23.90 -22.96 -10.93
CA LEU A 298 -23.54 -22.32 -9.64
C LEU A 298 -23.07 -23.36 -8.60
N PHE A 299 -23.68 -24.54 -8.62
CA PHE A 299 -23.51 -25.61 -7.62
C PHE A 299 -23.17 -26.95 -8.29
N ALA A 300 -22.50 -26.97 -9.46
CA ALA A 300 -22.06 -28.23 -10.01
C ALA A 300 -21.15 -28.91 -8.95
N PRO A 301 -21.54 -30.11 -8.46
CA PRO A 301 -20.68 -30.83 -7.53
C PRO A 301 -19.32 -31.08 -8.18
N ILE A 302 -18.33 -31.14 -7.37
CA ILE A 302 -16.89 -31.34 -7.56
C ILE A 302 -16.66 -32.56 -8.48
#